data_22c8622bb6b1c6321069f603d214f9f8
#
_entry.id   22c8622bb6b1c6321069f603d214f9f8
#
_cell.length_a   1.000
_cell.length_b   1.000
_cell.length_c   1.000
_cell.angle_alpha   90.00
_cell.angle_beta   90.00
_cell.angle_gamma   90.00
#
_symmetry.space_group_name_H-M   'P 1'
#
loop_
_entity.id
_entity.type
_entity.pdbx_description
1 polymer ?
#
loop_
_entity_poly.entity_id
_entity_poly.type
_entity_poly.pdbx_seq_one_letter_code
_entity_poly.pdbx_strand_id
1 'polypeptide(L)'
;YYLSRGYLEFKVESTQVAISPNKEDIGITINITEGERFVVSKIKLVGNYLGKEDEFRSLITIQAGEVYNADQVAQTTKAFTDYFSNFGFAFARAEPRTEVDRATNRVEVTIQADPSRRVYVRRINVAGNDRTRDEVIRREFRQLEAAWYDGDKIRQSRNRVDRLGFFSN
;
A
#
# COMPACT_ATOMS: atom_id res chain seq x y z
N TYR A 1 14.29 -6.43 2.55
CA TYR A 1 15.34 -6.13 3.54
C TYR A 1 16.20 -4.95 3.10
N TYR A 2 16.92 -5.03 1.98
CA TYR A 2 17.85 -3.99 1.54
C TYR A 2 17.17 -2.67 1.19
N LEU A 3 16.07 -2.70 0.42
CA LEU A 3 15.31 -1.51 0.03
C LEU A 3 14.71 -0.74 1.21
N SER A 4 14.40 -1.42 2.31
CA SER A 4 13.92 -0.76 3.53
C SER A 4 15.05 -0.20 4.42
N ARG A 5 16.31 -0.35 3.99
CA ARG A 5 17.52 0.14 4.67
C ARG A 5 18.33 1.13 3.84
N GLY A 6 17.76 1.62 2.73
CA GLY A 6 18.35 2.64 1.89
C GLY A 6 19.17 2.15 0.71
N TYR A 7 19.27 0.87 0.48
CA TYR A 7 20.05 0.30 -0.61
C TYR A 7 19.21 0.19 -1.89
N LEU A 8 18.94 1.32 -2.53
CA LEU A 8 18.08 1.42 -3.72
C LEU A 8 18.65 0.69 -4.95
N GLU A 9 19.96 0.56 -5.05
CA GLU A 9 20.67 -0.06 -6.17
C GLU A 9 21.06 -1.53 -5.89
N PHE A 10 20.49 -2.12 -4.83
CA PHE A 10 20.67 -3.54 -4.52
C PHE A 10 20.31 -4.44 -5.71
N LYS A 11 21.20 -5.36 -6.03
CA LYS A 11 20.99 -6.36 -7.10
C LYS A 11 21.41 -7.74 -6.65
N VAL A 12 20.66 -8.74 -7.09
CA VAL A 12 21.08 -10.13 -7.06
C VAL A 12 21.77 -10.42 -8.40
N GLU A 13 23.07 -10.63 -8.36
CA GLU A 13 23.89 -10.87 -9.55
C GLU A 13 23.72 -12.32 -10.06
N SER A 14 23.72 -13.27 -9.14
CA SER A 14 23.51 -14.68 -9.47
C SER A 14 22.98 -15.48 -8.28
N THR A 15 22.25 -16.53 -8.60
CA THR A 15 21.82 -17.55 -7.64
C THR A 15 22.27 -18.92 -8.14
N GLN A 16 23.02 -19.64 -7.32
CA GLN A 16 23.48 -20.99 -7.60
C GLN A 16 22.82 -21.97 -6.61
N VAL A 17 22.32 -23.07 -7.13
CA VAL A 17 21.74 -24.15 -6.32
C VAL A 17 22.57 -25.39 -6.53
N ALA A 18 23.14 -25.94 -5.45
CA ALA A 18 23.88 -27.19 -5.43
C ALA A 18 23.09 -28.21 -4.61
N ILE A 19 22.88 -29.40 -5.20
CA ILE A 19 22.21 -30.52 -4.53
C ILE A 19 23.30 -31.54 -4.19
N SER A 20 23.31 -31.99 -2.93
CA SER A 20 24.25 -33.04 -2.49
C SER A 20 24.04 -34.34 -3.24
N PRO A 21 25.07 -35.17 -3.44
CA PRO A 21 24.95 -36.46 -4.16
C PRO A 21 23.91 -37.40 -3.55
N ASN A 22 23.70 -37.38 -2.23
CA ASN A 22 22.70 -38.15 -1.51
C ASN A 22 21.30 -37.52 -1.58
N LYS A 23 21.14 -36.31 -2.17
CA LYS A 23 19.89 -35.54 -2.30
C LYS A 23 19.22 -35.17 -0.97
N GLU A 24 19.98 -35.14 0.13
CA GLU A 24 19.48 -34.77 1.44
C GLU A 24 19.68 -33.28 1.75
N ASP A 25 20.71 -32.66 1.13
CA ASP A 25 21.04 -31.26 1.36
C ASP A 25 20.95 -30.42 0.08
N ILE A 26 20.50 -29.18 0.22
CA ILE A 26 20.49 -28.18 -0.83
C ILE A 26 21.30 -26.97 -0.37
N GLY A 27 22.39 -26.67 -1.07
CA GLY A 27 23.16 -25.45 -0.88
C GLY A 27 22.67 -24.36 -1.84
N ILE A 28 22.37 -23.18 -1.31
CA ILE A 28 21.98 -22.01 -2.11
C ILE A 28 23.02 -20.92 -1.90
N THR A 29 23.69 -20.51 -2.98
CA THR A 29 24.64 -19.39 -2.98
C THR A 29 24.02 -18.24 -3.76
N ILE A 30 23.91 -17.08 -3.11
CA ILE A 30 23.35 -15.87 -3.70
C ILE A 30 24.46 -14.81 -3.70
N ASN A 31 24.89 -14.39 -4.88
CA ASN A 31 25.82 -13.29 -5.04
C ASN A 31 25.04 -11.99 -5.20
N ILE A 32 25.35 -11.01 -4.37
CA ILE A 32 24.64 -9.74 -4.32
C ILE A 32 25.62 -8.58 -4.48
N THR A 33 25.10 -7.48 -5.04
CA THR A 33 25.72 -6.15 -4.98
C THR A 33 24.79 -5.25 -4.16
N GLU A 34 25.25 -4.77 -3.02
CA GLU A 34 24.41 -3.95 -2.11
C GLU A 34 24.22 -2.53 -2.66
N GLY A 35 25.26 -1.95 -3.25
CA GLY A 35 25.31 -0.55 -3.67
C GLY A 35 25.47 0.40 -2.48
N GLU A 36 25.25 1.68 -2.74
CA GLU A 36 25.37 2.73 -1.73
C GLU A 36 24.04 2.93 -0.98
N ARG A 37 24.15 3.48 0.23
CA ARG A 37 22.99 3.78 1.09
C ARG A 37 22.53 5.21 0.84
N PHE A 38 21.25 5.38 0.47
CA PHE A 38 20.66 6.67 0.10
C PHE A 38 19.86 7.29 1.24
N VAL A 39 19.93 8.63 1.31
CA VAL A 39 19.17 9.46 2.26
C VAL A 39 18.14 10.29 1.49
N VAL A 40 16.93 10.40 2.02
CA VAL A 40 15.85 11.18 1.41
C VAL A 40 16.22 12.67 1.46
N SER A 41 16.32 13.31 0.28
CA SER A 41 16.58 14.74 0.18
C SER A 41 15.31 15.58 0.25
N LYS A 42 14.27 15.10 -0.44
CA LYS A 42 13.01 15.83 -0.59
C LYS A 42 11.86 14.89 -0.92
N ILE A 43 10.65 15.28 -0.50
CA ILE A 43 9.40 14.61 -0.91
C ILE A 43 8.56 15.62 -1.69
N LYS A 44 8.14 15.24 -2.90
CA LYS A 44 7.27 16.02 -3.76
C LYS A 44 5.93 15.35 -3.94
N LEU A 45 4.87 16.14 -3.94
CA LEU A 45 3.52 15.73 -4.31
C LEU A 45 3.20 16.31 -5.69
N VAL A 46 2.80 15.44 -6.63
CA VAL A 46 2.50 15.80 -8.02
C VAL A 46 1.19 15.13 -8.43
N GLY A 47 0.41 15.79 -9.28
CA GLY A 47 -0.86 15.28 -9.75
C GLY A 47 -2.06 15.95 -9.10
N ASN A 48 -3.17 15.23 -8.97
CA ASN A 48 -4.42 15.80 -8.48
C ASN A 48 -4.74 15.27 -7.06
N TYR A 49 -4.57 16.13 -6.08
CA TYR A 49 -4.88 15.86 -4.67
C TYR A 49 -6.22 16.44 -4.23
N LEU A 50 -7.09 16.84 -5.18
CA LEU A 50 -8.43 17.42 -4.94
C LEU A 50 -8.41 18.70 -4.09
N GLY A 51 -7.32 19.47 -4.14
CA GLY A 51 -7.13 20.65 -3.30
C GLY A 51 -6.91 20.36 -1.82
N LYS A 52 -6.46 19.14 -1.48
CA LYS A 52 -6.27 18.64 -0.11
C LYS A 52 -4.80 18.28 0.17
N GLU A 53 -3.88 18.99 -0.48
CA GLU A 53 -2.44 18.72 -0.39
C GLU A 53 -1.92 18.69 1.05
N ASP A 54 -2.46 19.53 1.93
CA ASP A 54 -2.02 19.61 3.32
C ASP A 54 -2.44 18.37 4.12
N GLU A 55 -3.67 17.87 3.89
CA GLU A 55 -4.13 16.63 4.50
C GLU A 55 -3.29 15.44 4.04
N PHE A 56 -2.95 15.37 2.74
CA PHE A 56 -2.06 14.32 2.22
C PHE A 56 -0.63 14.45 2.77
N ARG A 57 -0.12 15.67 2.96
CA ARG A 57 1.19 15.88 3.60
C ARG A 57 1.22 15.33 5.02
N SER A 58 0.13 15.45 5.76
CA SER A 58 0.03 14.90 7.13
C SER A 58 0.08 13.38 7.19
N LEU A 59 -0.19 12.69 6.08
CA LEU A 59 -0.14 11.22 5.98
C LEU A 59 1.26 10.69 5.61
N ILE A 60 2.20 11.58 5.29
CA ILE A 60 3.56 11.17 4.90
C ILE A 60 4.33 10.73 6.14
N THR A 61 4.81 9.49 6.11
CA THR A 61 5.65 8.93 7.17
C THR A 61 7.15 9.07 6.89
N ILE A 62 7.51 9.43 5.67
CA ILE A 62 8.89 9.63 5.21
C ILE A 62 9.36 11.03 5.65
N GLN A 63 10.61 11.14 6.10
CA GLN A 63 11.18 12.43 6.46
C GLN A 63 12.43 12.74 5.62
N ALA A 64 12.59 14.00 5.21
CA ALA A 64 13.82 14.46 4.59
C ALA A 64 14.97 14.41 5.61
N GLY A 65 16.13 13.95 5.17
CA GLY A 65 17.30 13.72 6.03
C GLY A 65 17.39 12.31 6.62
N GLU A 66 16.33 11.51 6.55
CA GLU A 66 16.35 10.11 6.99
C GLU A 66 16.79 9.17 5.86
N VAL A 67 17.22 7.99 6.25
CA VAL A 67 17.55 6.93 5.31
C VAL A 67 16.31 6.49 4.54
N TYR A 68 16.44 6.35 3.24
CA TYR A 68 15.33 5.85 2.42
C TYR A 68 14.82 4.50 2.92
N ASN A 69 13.52 4.38 2.99
CA ASN A 69 12.84 3.16 3.41
C ASN A 69 11.65 2.87 2.50
N ALA A 70 11.75 1.80 1.71
CA ALA A 70 10.72 1.40 0.76
C ALA A 70 9.38 1.06 1.45
N ASP A 71 9.43 0.54 2.68
CA ASP A 71 8.21 0.20 3.43
C ASP A 71 7.45 1.46 3.85
N GLN A 72 8.15 2.52 4.26
CA GLN A 72 7.53 3.83 4.55
C GLN A 72 6.92 4.46 3.30
N VAL A 73 7.60 4.33 2.14
CA VAL A 73 7.04 4.79 0.86
C VAL A 73 5.76 4.03 0.53
N ALA A 74 5.76 2.71 0.66
CA ALA A 74 4.59 1.87 0.43
C ALA A 74 3.44 2.18 1.40
N GLN A 75 3.74 2.41 2.68
CA GLN A 75 2.75 2.82 3.69
C GLN A 75 2.14 4.19 3.35
N THR A 76 2.95 5.16 2.93
CA THR A 76 2.49 6.49 2.53
C THR A 76 1.58 6.42 1.31
N THR A 77 1.97 5.69 0.26
CA THR A 77 1.14 5.54 -0.95
C THR A 77 -0.16 4.81 -0.65
N LYS A 78 -0.11 3.80 0.22
CA LYS A 78 -1.32 3.12 0.71
C LYS A 78 -2.24 4.07 1.49
N ALA A 79 -1.69 4.86 2.41
CA ALA A 79 -2.46 5.85 3.16
C ALA A 79 -3.13 6.88 2.23
N PHE A 80 -2.46 7.29 1.15
CA PHE A 80 -3.01 8.18 0.13
C PHE A 80 -4.20 7.54 -0.59
N THR A 81 -4.06 6.31 -1.07
CA THR A 81 -5.17 5.61 -1.75
C THR A 81 -6.34 5.34 -0.81
N ASP A 82 -6.05 4.98 0.45
CA ASP A 82 -7.08 4.81 1.48
C ASP A 82 -7.81 6.14 1.76
N TYR A 83 -7.08 7.26 1.82
CA TYR A 83 -7.67 8.58 2.02
C TYR A 83 -8.56 9.01 0.84
N PHE A 84 -8.11 8.85 -0.39
CA PHE A 84 -8.93 9.08 -1.58
C PHE A 84 -10.21 8.24 -1.57
N SER A 85 -10.13 7.01 -1.12
CA SER A 85 -11.26 6.08 -1.08
C SER A 85 -12.41 6.59 -0.20
N ASN A 86 -12.13 7.38 0.84
CA ASN A 86 -13.12 7.95 1.74
C ASN A 86 -13.99 9.05 1.08
N PHE A 87 -13.55 9.54 -0.08
CA PHE A 87 -14.27 10.57 -0.86
C PHE A 87 -14.92 10.03 -2.14
N GLY A 88 -15.01 8.72 -2.29
CA GLY A 88 -15.63 8.08 -3.44
C GLY A 88 -14.65 7.65 -4.54
N PHE A 89 -13.36 7.81 -4.36
CA PHE A 89 -12.35 7.48 -5.37
C PHE A 89 -11.76 6.08 -5.13
N ALA A 90 -12.57 5.04 -5.37
CA ALA A 90 -12.20 3.64 -5.12
C ALA A 90 -11.01 3.14 -5.96
N PHE A 91 -10.73 3.78 -7.09
CA PHE A 91 -9.67 3.40 -8.04
C PHE A 91 -8.54 4.43 -8.09
N ALA A 92 -8.42 5.24 -7.05
CA ALA A 92 -7.31 6.19 -6.94
C ALA A 92 -5.96 5.47 -6.94
N ARG A 93 -4.96 6.12 -7.54
CA ARG A 93 -3.59 5.65 -7.59
C ARG A 93 -2.67 6.68 -6.96
N ALA A 94 -1.69 6.19 -6.25
CA ALA A 94 -0.58 6.97 -5.74
C ALA A 94 0.72 6.22 -6.07
N GLU A 95 1.45 6.73 -7.07
CA GLU A 95 2.63 6.06 -7.59
C GLU A 95 3.88 6.79 -7.12
N PRO A 96 4.79 6.11 -6.39
CA PRO A 96 6.05 6.70 -5.99
C PRO A 96 7.04 6.64 -7.15
N ARG A 97 7.79 7.72 -7.34
CA ARG A 97 8.96 7.78 -8.23
C ARG A 97 10.15 8.25 -7.43
N THR A 98 11.29 7.63 -7.65
CA THR A 98 12.54 7.99 -6.98
C THR A 98 13.54 8.48 -8.01
N GLU A 99 14.13 9.65 -7.74
CA GLU A 99 15.25 10.19 -8.51
C GLU A 99 16.50 10.16 -7.64
N VAL A 100 17.51 9.41 -8.08
CA VAL A 100 18.73 9.13 -7.32
C VAL A 100 19.85 10.06 -7.76
N ASP A 101 20.43 10.78 -6.82
CA ASP A 101 21.70 11.50 -6.99
C ASP A 101 22.85 10.69 -6.37
N ARG A 102 23.61 10.02 -7.24
CA ARG A 102 24.76 9.18 -6.84
C ARG A 102 25.93 9.98 -6.34
N ALA A 103 26.05 11.26 -6.73
CA ALA A 103 27.18 12.09 -6.29
C ALA A 103 27.08 12.45 -4.81
N THR A 104 25.87 12.57 -4.30
CA THR A 104 25.60 12.95 -2.91
C THR A 104 24.95 11.84 -2.09
N ASN A 105 24.70 10.65 -2.69
CA ASN A 105 23.97 9.54 -2.09
C ASN A 105 22.58 9.98 -1.56
N ARG A 106 21.89 10.79 -2.34
CA ARG A 106 20.56 11.32 -1.99
C ARG A 106 19.50 10.83 -2.97
N VAL A 107 18.28 10.73 -2.47
CA VAL A 107 17.11 10.37 -3.28
C VAL A 107 15.97 11.37 -3.06
N GLU A 108 15.41 11.85 -4.15
CA GLU A 108 14.17 12.60 -4.14
C GLU A 108 13.02 11.62 -4.36
N VAL A 109 11.98 11.69 -3.52
CA VAL A 109 10.78 10.86 -3.63
C VAL A 109 9.64 11.74 -4.13
N THR A 110 9.11 11.44 -5.29
CA THR A 110 7.92 12.10 -5.85
C THR A 110 6.74 11.13 -5.78
N ILE A 111 5.63 11.55 -5.18
CA ILE A 111 4.39 10.77 -5.17
C ILE A 111 3.44 11.39 -6.16
N GLN A 112 3.13 10.67 -7.23
CA GLN A 112 2.18 11.09 -8.25
C GLN A 112 0.80 10.54 -7.93
N ALA A 113 -0.18 11.42 -7.71
CA ALA A 113 -1.56 11.06 -7.41
C ALA A 113 -2.48 11.23 -8.61
N ASP A 114 -3.31 10.22 -8.83
CA ASP A 114 -4.44 10.23 -9.75
C ASP A 114 -5.68 9.67 -9.02
N PRO A 115 -6.66 10.51 -8.65
CA PRO A 115 -7.88 10.05 -7.99
C PRO A 115 -8.79 9.22 -8.91
N SER A 116 -8.57 9.25 -10.26
CA SER A 116 -9.44 8.60 -11.22
C SER A 116 -10.88 9.13 -11.14
N ARG A 117 -11.88 8.29 -11.39
CA ARG A 117 -13.29 8.69 -11.34
C ARG A 117 -13.93 8.35 -10.00
N ARG A 118 -14.81 9.25 -9.56
CA ARG A 118 -15.65 9.01 -8.39
C ARG A 118 -16.69 7.94 -8.69
N VAL A 119 -16.91 7.01 -7.78
CA VAL A 119 -17.84 5.89 -7.95
C VAL A 119 -18.85 5.82 -6.80
N TYR A 120 -19.99 5.20 -7.05
CA TYR A 120 -20.98 4.93 -6.04
C TYR A 120 -21.27 3.43 -5.95
N VAL A 121 -21.74 2.98 -4.80
CA VAL A 121 -22.11 1.59 -4.56
C VAL A 121 -23.53 1.36 -5.09
N ARG A 122 -23.64 0.63 -6.19
CA ARG A 122 -24.95 0.33 -6.79
C ARG A 122 -25.74 -0.65 -5.93
N ARG A 123 -25.10 -1.72 -5.49
CA ARG A 123 -25.75 -2.82 -4.76
C ARG A 123 -24.75 -3.54 -3.88
N ILE A 124 -25.25 -4.07 -2.76
CA ILE A 124 -24.51 -4.93 -1.83
C ILE A 124 -25.18 -6.31 -1.84
N ASN A 125 -24.49 -7.32 -2.36
CA ASN A 125 -24.98 -8.68 -2.34
C ASN A 125 -24.44 -9.40 -1.10
N VAL A 126 -25.32 -10.11 -0.40
CA VAL A 126 -24.96 -11.01 0.69
C VAL A 126 -25.16 -12.43 0.17
N ALA A 127 -24.18 -13.30 0.36
CA ALA A 127 -24.21 -14.69 -0.09
C ALA A 127 -23.46 -15.58 0.91
N GLY A 128 -23.76 -16.88 0.95
CA GLY A 128 -23.13 -17.84 1.86
C GLY A 128 -23.63 -17.79 3.30
N ASN A 129 -24.74 -17.09 3.55
CA ASN A 129 -25.34 -16.92 4.87
C ASN A 129 -26.45 -17.95 5.15
N ASP A 130 -26.16 -19.23 4.99
CA ASP A 130 -27.18 -20.33 5.06
C ASP A 130 -27.91 -20.41 6.41
N ARG A 131 -27.27 -19.99 7.50
CA ARG A 131 -27.82 -20.01 8.85
C ARG A 131 -28.15 -18.64 9.42
N THR A 132 -27.65 -17.57 8.81
CA THR A 132 -27.83 -16.20 9.30
C THR A 132 -28.72 -15.42 8.35
N ARG A 133 -29.77 -14.82 8.89
CA ARG A 133 -30.70 -13.99 8.08
C ARG A 133 -29.96 -12.78 7.50
N ASP A 134 -30.27 -12.43 6.26
CA ASP A 134 -29.67 -11.30 5.52
C ASP A 134 -29.77 -9.97 6.31
N GLU A 135 -30.89 -9.73 6.98
CA GLU A 135 -31.13 -8.55 7.80
C GLU A 135 -30.11 -8.38 8.95
N VAL A 136 -29.66 -9.49 9.54
CA VAL A 136 -28.68 -9.50 10.64
C VAL A 136 -27.33 -9.01 10.13
N ILE A 137 -26.97 -9.35 8.92
CA ILE A 137 -25.72 -8.93 8.29
C ILE A 137 -25.83 -7.48 7.81
N ARG A 138 -26.94 -7.13 7.13
CA ARG A 138 -27.14 -5.80 6.55
C ARG A 138 -27.17 -4.69 7.59
N ARG A 139 -27.70 -4.91 8.80
CA ARG A 139 -27.69 -3.91 9.87
C ARG A 139 -26.28 -3.52 10.33
N GLU A 140 -25.28 -4.36 10.05
CA GLU A 140 -23.90 -4.08 10.40
C GLU A 140 -23.20 -3.20 9.35
N PHE A 141 -23.77 -3.04 8.16
CA PHE A 141 -23.18 -2.21 7.11
C PHE A 141 -23.30 -0.72 7.43
N ARG A 142 -22.19 -0.03 7.21
CA ARG A 142 -22.10 1.44 7.26
C ARG A 142 -22.10 2.03 5.87
N GLN A 143 -21.54 1.32 4.88
CA GLN A 143 -21.71 1.65 3.49
C GLN A 143 -23.12 1.32 3.04
N LEU A 144 -23.81 2.29 2.45
CA LEU A 144 -25.16 2.12 1.92
C LEU A 144 -25.12 1.89 0.40
N GLU A 145 -26.13 1.20 -0.10
CA GLU A 145 -26.44 1.16 -1.54
C GLU A 145 -26.88 2.55 -2.01
N ALA A 146 -26.68 2.84 -3.30
CA ALA A 146 -26.96 4.14 -3.93
C ALA A 146 -26.25 5.35 -3.27
N ALA A 147 -25.23 5.10 -2.45
CA ALA A 147 -24.36 6.12 -1.86
C ALA A 147 -22.99 6.12 -2.51
N TRP A 148 -22.27 7.23 -2.38
CA TRP A 148 -20.88 7.28 -2.81
C TRP A 148 -20.06 6.21 -2.07
N TYR A 149 -19.13 5.60 -2.79
CA TYR A 149 -18.15 4.69 -2.21
C TYR A 149 -17.40 5.39 -1.08
N ASP A 150 -17.24 4.71 0.03
CA ASP A 150 -16.52 5.21 1.20
C ASP A 150 -15.72 4.04 1.79
N GLY A 151 -14.42 4.07 1.57
CA GLY A 151 -13.51 3.00 1.99
C GLY A 151 -13.50 2.79 3.50
N ASP A 152 -13.68 3.85 4.28
CA ASP A 152 -13.73 3.75 5.73
C ASP A 152 -15.02 3.06 6.19
N LYS A 153 -16.17 3.43 5.62
CA LYS A 153 -17.44 2.75 5.91
C LYS A 153 -17.43 1.28 5.51
N ILE A 154 -16.74 0.92 4.43
CA ILE A 154 -16.57 -0.50 4.04
C ILE A 154 -15.72 -1.24 5.06
N ARG A 155 -14.59 -0.68 5.49
CA ARG A 155 -13.75 -1.27 6.55
C ARG A 155 -14.54 -1.43 7.86
N GLN A 156 -15.28 -0.41 8.24
CA GLN A 156 -16.15 -0.47 9.43
C GLN A 156 -17.21 -1.56 9.30
N SER A 157 -17.87 -1.67 8.13
CA SER A 157 -18.86 -2.71 7.86
C SER A 157 -18.26 -4.10 8.01
N ARG A 158 -17.11 -4.33 7.41
CA ARG A 158 -16.38 -5.59 7.52
C ARG A 158 -16.08 -5.93 8.98
N ASN A 159 -15.44 -5.02 9.71
CA ASN A 159 -15.08 -5.23 11.10
C ASN A 159 -16.30 -5.52 12.00
N ARG A 160 -17.45 -4.94 11.68
CA ARG A 160 -18.70 -5.20 12.43
C ARG A 160 -19.27 -6.57 12.13
N VAL A 161 -19.26 -6.99 10.87
CA VAL A 161 -19.69 -8.34 10.47
C VAL A 161 -18.75 -9.39 11.08
N ASP A 162 -17.43 -9.17 11.02
CA ASP A 162 -16.42 -10.08 11.59
C ASP A 162 -16.62 -10.26 13.11
N ARG A 163 -17.01 -9.22 13.84
CA ARG A 163 -17.31 -9.27 15.29
C ARG A 163 -18.52 -10.12 15.66
N LEU A 164 -19.43 -10.41 14.72
CA LEU A 164 -20.53 -11.33 14.99
C LEU A 164 -20.05 -12.76 15.28
N GLY A 165 -18.85 -13.12 14.80
CA GLY A 165 -18.26 -14.44 15.02
C GLY A 165 -19.01 -15.59 14.34
N PHE A 166 -19.88 -15.28 13.38
CA PHE A 166 -20.72 -16.27 12.68
C PHE A 166 -20.07 -16.79 11.41
N PHE A 167 -18.98 -16.15 10.96
CA PHE A 167 -18.33 -16.43 9.70
C PHE A 167 -16.89 -16.84 9.95
N SER A 168 -16.46 -17.97 9.36
CA SER A 168 -15.05 -18.36 9.29
C SER A 168 -14.41 -17.78 8.02
N ASN A 169 -13.17 -17.36 8.11
CA ASN A 169 -12.36 -16.97 6.94
C ASN A 169 -12.06 -18.18 6.07
#